data_00afb0b20d0e04c95c756493bbcfe603
#
_entry.id   00afb0b20d0e04c95c756493bbcfe603
#
_cell.length_a   1.000
_cell.length_b   1.000
_cell.length_c   1.000
_cell.angle_alpha   90.00
_cell.angle_beta   90.00
_cell.angle_gamma   90.00
#
_symmetry.space_group_name_H-M   'P 1'
#
loop_
_entity.id
_entity.type
_entity.pdbx_description
1 polymer ?
#
loop_
_entity_poly.entity_id
_entity_poly.type
_entity_poly.pdbx_seq_one_letter_code
_entity_poly.pdbx_strand_id
1 'polypeptide(L)'
;MASTMHEGTSVGDMLGPLVVEPISRLTLALYCGGSNDHYGIHVDSDYAKSVGLDDVIGHGMLSMAYLGRLLTAWAPQKCLRSFESRFVAATHPGDIPTLRGEVVEIANSRGENCARITLTMTDQHGETKVTGQARVAIS
;
A
#
# COMPACT_ATOMS: atom_id res chain seq x y z
N MET A 1 -27.06 4.69 -15.36
CA MET A 1 -25.88 5.33 -15.98
C MET A 1 -24.68 4.98 -15.11
N ALA A 2 -23.74 4.22 -15.63
CA ALA A 2 -22.48 4.02 -14.93
C ALA A 2 -21.78 5.40 -14.88
N SER A 3 -21.59 5.95 -13.67
CA SER A 3 -20.78 7.14 -13.47
C SER A 3 -19.40 6.84 -14.05
N THR A 4 -19.01 7.56 -15.07
CA THR A 4 -17.66 7.59 -15.62
C THR A 4 -16.74 8.14 -14.53
N MET A 5 -16.05 7.23 -13.87
CA MET A 5 -15.25 7.54 -12.71
C MET A 5 -13.87 7.97 -13.19
N HIS A 6 -13.54 9.20 -12.94
CA HIS A 6 -12.27 9.89 -13.27
C HIS A 6 -12.17 10.44 -14.70
N GLU A 7 -13.30 10.85 -15.32
CA GLU A 7 -13.22 11.82 -16.41
C GLU A 7 -12.44 13.04 -15.90
N GLY A 8 -11.33 13.35 -16.58
CA GLY A 8 -10.44 14.44 -16.20
C GLY A 8 -9.13 14.01 -15.54
N THR A 9 -8.89 12.72 -15.35
CA THR A 9 -7.58 12.22 -14.89
C THR A 9 -6.49 12.60 -15.89
N SER A 10 -5.40 13.15 -15.40
CA SER A 10 -4.24 13.59 -16.19
C SER A 10 -2.94 13.00 -15.64
N VAL A 11 -1.96 12.85 -16.53
CA VAL A 11 -0.59 12.55 -16.11
C VAL A 11 -0.09 13.69 -15.21
N GLY A 12 0.50 13.32 -14.07
CA GLY A 12 0.93 14.23 -13.01
C GLY A 12 -0.09 14.39 -11.88
N ASP A 13 -1.30 13.83 -12.00
CA ASP A 13 -2.25 13.84 -10.89
C ASP A 13 -1.72 13.02 -9.72
N MET A 14 -1.88 13.57 -8.51
CA MET A 14 -1.40 12.96 -7.27
C MET A 14 -2.52 12.29 -6.50
N LEU A 15 -2.22 11.11 -5.95
CA LEU A 15 -3.05 10.41 -4.99
C LEU A 15 -2.45 10.62 -3.60
N GLY A 16 -3.28 10.98 -2.63
CA GLY A 16 -2.82 11.22 -1.26
C GLY A 16 -2.24 12.62 -1.05
N PRO A 17 -1.40 12.83 -0.01
CA PRO A 17 -0.93 11.78 0.90
C PRO A 17 -2.05 11.19 1.76
N LEU A 18 -1.99 9.90 2.00
CA LEU A 18 -2.78 9.22 3.02
C LEU A 18 -1.83 8.85 4.16
N VAL A 19 -2.00 9.47 5.33
CA VAL A 19 -1.25 9.15 6.53
C VAL A 19 -2.12 8.23 7.38
N VAL A 20 -1.59 7.07 7.74
CA VAL A 20 -2.30 6.11 8.61
C VAL A 20 -1.76 6.17 10.03
N GLU A 21 -2.56 5.66 10.97
CA GLU A 21 -2.16 5.59 12.37
C GLU A 21 -0.84 4.83 12.54
N PRO A 22 -0.05 5.16 13.57
CA PRO A 22 1.18 4.42 13.87
C PRO A 22 0.91 2.92 13.95
N ILE A 23 1.78 2.13 13.34
CA ILE A 23 1.68 0.66 13.41
C ILE A 23 1.90 0.25 14.85
N SER A 24 0.86 -0.34 15.46
CA SER A 24 0.92 -0.84 16.83
C SER A 24 1.08 -2.36 16.86
N ARG A 25 1.54 -2.88 18.00
CA ARG A 25 1.56 -4.34 18.24
C ARG A 25 0.16 -4.94 18.13
N LEU A 26 -0.87 -4.19 18.55
CA LEU A 26 -2.26 -4.60 18.39
C LEU A 26 -2.64 -4.70 16.91
N THR A 27 -2.24 -3.74 16.09
CA THR A 27 -2.47 -3.78 14.63
C THR A 27 -1.87 -5.04 14.02
N LEU A 28 -0.63 -5.40 14.40
CA LEU A 28 0.03 -6.60 13.91
C LEU A 28 -0.69 -7.88 14.37
N ALA A 29 -1.12 -7.94 15.62
CA ALA A 29 -1.87 -9.07 16.14
C ALA A 29 -3.23 -9.25 15.43
N LEU A 30 -3.95 -8.15 15.20
CA LEU A 30 -5.21 -8.17 14.45
C LEU A 30 -4.99 -8.60 12.99
N TYR A 31 -3.91 -8.13 12.36
CA TYR A 31 -3.59 -8.51 10.99
C TYR A 31 -3.22 -10.00 10.87
N CYS A 32 -2.54 -10.57 11.87
CA CYS A 32 -2.31 -12.02 11.93
C CYS A 32 -3.64 -12.78 11.83
N GLY A 33 -4.63 -12.38 12.61
CA GLY A 33 -5.95 -13.00 12.59
C GLY A 33 -6.70 -12.80 11.26
N GLY A 34 -6.64 -11.60 10.71
CA GLY A 34 -7.33 -11.25 9.47
C GLY A 34 -6.70 -11.87 8.21
N SER A 35 -5.38 -12.01 8.19
CA SER A 35 -4.62 -12.52 7.03
C SER A 35 -4.29 -14.01 7.12
N ASN A 36 -4.42 -14.61 8.29
CA ASN A 36 -3.91 -15.95 8.62
C ASN A 36 -2.37 -16.06 8.52
N ASP A 37 -1.65 -14.95 8.57
CA ASP A 37 -0.20 -14.91 8.66
C ASP A 37 0.23 -14.74 10.12
N HIS A 38 0.48 -15.86 10.80
CA HIS A 38 0.84 -15.93 12.22
C HIS A 38 2.34 -16.15 12.42
N TYR A 39 3.17 -15.75 11.46
CA TYR A 39 4.61 -15.91 11.62
C TYR A 39 5.12 -15.12 12.83
N GLY A 40 5.88 -15.78 13.71
CA GLY A 40 6.27 -15.25 15.02
C GLY A 40 7.00 -13.91 14.99
N ILE A 41 7.71 -13.59 13.89
CA ILE A 41 8.42 -12.30 13.75
C ILE A 41 7.49 -11.09 13.81
N HIS A 42 6.19 -11.27 13.65
CA HIS A 42 5.22 -10.18 13.63
C HIS A 42 4.56 -9.93 14.99
N VAL A 43 4.58 -10.91 15.90
CA VAL A 43 3.82 -10.84 17.16
C VAL A 43 4.61 -11.24 18.41
N ASP A 44 5.71 -11.98 18.26
CA ASP A 44 6.49 -12.51 19.36
C ASP A 44 7.89 -11.88 19.35
N SER A 45 8.14 -10.94 20.28
CA SER A 45 9.43 -10.25 20.40
C SER A 45 10.57 -11.20 20.72
N ASP A 46 10.33 -12.25 21.52
CA ASP A 46 11.38 -13.19 21.88
C ASP A 46 11.75 -14.05 20.67
N TYR A 47 10.75 -14.48 19.91
CA TYR A 47 10.98 -15.18 18.65
C TYR A 47 11.72 -14.30 17.64
N ALA A 48 11.28 -13.05 17.45
CA ALA A 48 11.93 -12.10 16.54
C ALA A 48 13.42 -11.93 16.87
N LYS A 49 13.74 -11.74 18.15
CA LYS A 49 15.12 -11.64 18.62
C LYS A 49 15.92 -12.92 18.40
N SER A 50 15.29 -14.07 18.59
CA SER A 50 15.95 -15.38 18.40
C SER A 50 16.39 -15.62 16.96
N VAL A 51 15.75 -14.95 15.98
CA VAL A 51 16.09 -15.03 14.55
C VAL A 51 16.87 -13.81 14.03
N GLY A 52 17.36 -12.95 14.95
CA GLY A 52 18.29 -11.86 14.62
C GLY A 52 17.64 -10.50 14.37
N LEU A 53 16.37 -10.32 14.69
CA LEU A 53 15.69 -9.03 14.65
C LEU A 53 15.78 -8.35 16.02
N ASP A 54 15.76 -7.02 16.05
CA ASP A 54 15.75 -6.26 17.32
C ASP A 54 14.39 -6.36 18.03
N ASP A 55 13.31 -6.47 17.27
CA ASP A 55 11.93 -6.61 17.73
C ASP A 55 11.06 -7.14 16.59
N VAL A 56 9.74 -7.27 16.84
CA VAL A 56 8.79 -7.62 15.79
C VAL A 56 8.79 -6.60 14.65
N ILE A 57 8.49 -7.07 13.46
CA ILE A 57 8.36 -6.24 12.26
C ILE A 57 6.94 -6.35 11.69
N GLY A 58 6.53 -5.32 10.95
CA GLY A 58 5.24 -5.33 10.26
C GLY A 58 5.21 -6.32 9.10
N HIS A 59 4.04 -6.88 8.84
CA HIS A 59 3.82 -7.70 7.65
C HIS A 59 4.00 -6.86 6.38
N GLY A 60 4.74 -7.37 5.39
CA GLY A 60 4.82 -6.73 4.08
C GLY A 60 3.44 -6.56 3.45
N MET A 61 2.60 -7.57 3.54
CA MET A 61 1.24 -7.52 2.99
C MET A 61 0.31 -6.53 3.70
N LEU A 62 0.56 -6.19 4.98
CA LEU A 62 -0.13 -5.08 5.65
C LEU A 62 0.22 -3.75 4.96
N SER A 63 1.49 -3.53 4.66
CA SER A 63 1.95 -2.33 3.94
C SER A 63 1.34 -2.25 2.54
N MET A 64 1.27 -3.37 1.82
CA MET A 64 0.57 -3.44 0.53
C MET A 64 -0.92 -3.13 0.68
N ALA A 65 -1.57 -3.60 1.74
CA ALA A 65 -2.98 -3.31 2.01
C ALA A 65 -3.21 -1.80 2.24
N TYR A 66 -2.29 -1.11 2.90
CA TYR A 66 -2.36 0.35 3.03
C TYR A 66 -2.30 1.05 1.67
N LEU A 67 -1.40 0.64 0.78
CA LEU A 67 -1.37 1.16 -0.60
C LEU A 67 -2.67 0.84 -1.35
N GLY A 68 -3.26 -0.33 -1.11
CA GLY A 68 -4.57 -0.68 -1.64
C GLY A 68 -5.68 0.26 -1.15
N ARG A 69 -5.62 0.71 0.09
CA ARG A 69 -6.55 1.72 0.62
C ARG A 69 -6.41 3.06 -0.10
N LEU A 70 -5.18 3.49 -0.40
CA LEU A 70 -4.96 4.71 -1.19
C LEU A 70 -5.61 4.59 -2.57
N LEU A 71 -5.43 3.46 -3.25
CA LEU A 71 -6.01 3.21 -4.56
C LEU A 71 -7.54 3.18 -4.51
N THR A 72 -8.13 2.48 -3.53
CA THR A 72 -9.60 2.34 -3.42
C THR A 72 -10.27 3.59 -2.86
N ALA A 73 -9.54 4.49 -2.21
CA ALA A 73 -10.02 5.83 -1.87
C ALA A 73 -10.07 6.74 -3.12
N TRP A 74 -9.19 6.49 -4.09
CA TRP A 74 -9.14 7.25 -5.34
C TRP A 74 -10.09 6.68 -6.40
N ALA A 75 -10.17 5.36 -6.55
CA ALA A 75 -11.05 4.71 -7.54
C ALA A 75 -11.69 3.45 -6.94
N PRO A 76 -12.91 3.07 -7.36
CA PRO A 76 -13.51 1.83 -6.91
C PRO A 76 -12.67 0.61 -7.25
N GLN A 77 -12.68 -0.35 -6.37
CA GLN A 77 -11.92 -1.59 -6.51
C GLN A 77 -12.16 -2.29 -7.86
N LYS A 78 -13.38 -2.25 -8.38
CA LYS A 78 -13.73 -2.84 -9.68
C LYS A 78 -12.97 -2.25 -10.87
N CYS A 79 -12.38 -1.04 -10.70
CA CYS A 79 -11.57 -0.38 -11.72
C CYS A 79 -10.10 -0.80 -11.68
N LEU A 80 -9.67 -1.45 -10.62
CA LEU A 80 -8.29 -1.92 -10.48
C LEU A 80 -8.02 -3.08 -11.44
N ARG A 81 -7.00 -2.93 -12.28
CA ARG A 81 -6.60 -3.94 -13.29
C ARG A 81 -5.35 -4.69 -12.93
N SER A 82 -4.41 -4.00 -12.27
CA SER A 82 -3.22 -4.62 -11.70
C SER A 82 -2.73 -3.81 -10.52
N PHE A 83 -2.10 -4.50 -9.59
CA PHE A 83 -1.48 -3.89 -8.41
C PHE A 83 -0.32 -4.76 -7.97
N GLU A 84 0.88 -4.19 -7.93
CA GLU A 84 2.08 -4.87 -7.50
C GLU A 84 2.89 -3.98 -6.55
N SER A 85 3.65 -4.60 -5.67
CA SER A 85 4.49 -3.91 -4.69
C SER A 85 5.84 -4.59 -4.56
N ARG A 86 6.84 -3.78 -4.23
CA ARG A 86 8.16 -4.22 -3.81
C ARG A 86 8.42 -3.75 -2.40
N PHE A 87 8.71 -4.66 -1.49
CA PHE A 87 9.10 -4.36 -0.12
C PHE A 87 10.60 -4.05 -0.09
N VAL A 88 10.97 -2.82 0.25
CA VAL A 88 12.36 -2.36 0.20
C VAL A 88 12.98 -2.18 1.57
N ALA A 89 12.17 -2.00 2.60
CA ALA A 89 12.59 -1.96 4.00
C ALA A 89 11.49 -2.49 4.93
N ALA A 90 11.86 -3.03 6.07
CA ALA A 90 10.90 -3.49 7.08
C ALA A 90 10.19 -2.30 7.73
N THR A 91 8.92 -2.51 8.09
CA THR A 91 8.19 -1.60 8.97
C THR A 91 8.29 -2.08 10.41
N HIS A 92 8.25 -1.15 11.36
CA HIS A 92 8.40 -1.41 12.78
C HIS A 92 7.21 -0.87 13.57
N PRO A 93 6.91 -1.41 14.75
CA PRO A 93 5.97 -0.78 15.66
C PRO A 93 6.34 0.68 15.91
N GLY A 94 5.37 1.59 15.78
CA GLY A 94 5.59 3.03 15.89
C GLY A 94 5.82 3.76 14.58
N ASP A 95 6.10 3.06 13.48
CA ASP A 95 6.19 3.69 12.16
C ASP A 95 4.84 4.28 11.77
N ILE A 96 4.89 5.48 11.18
CA ILE A 96 3.71 6.21 10.70
C ILE A 96 3.73 6.18 9.18
N PRO A 97 2.99 5.26 8.55
CA PRO A 97 2.99 5.14 7.10
C PRO A 97 2.36 6.36 6.42
N THR A 98 3.07 6.92 5.46
CA THR A 98 2.57 7.94 4.54
C THR A 98 2.55 7.38 3.12
N LEU A 99 1.39 7.36 2.51
CA LEU A 99 1.13 6.74 1.23
C LEU A 99 0.91 7.82 0.18
N ARG A 100 1.56 7.67 -0.98
CA ARG A 100 1.42 8.58 -2.12
C ARG A 100 1.36 7.79 -3.42
N GLY A 101 0.66 8.36 -4.38
CA GLY A 101 0.65 7.87 -5.75
C GLY A 101 0.73 9.02 -6.74
N GLU A 102 1.19 8.71 -7.94
CA GLU A 102 1.24 9.65 -9.06
C GLU A 102 0.83 8.95 -10.34
N VAL A 103 -0.07 9.58 -11.10
CA VAL A 103 -0.44 9.13 -12.44
C VAL A 103 0.72 9.47 -13.39
N VAL A 104 1.40 8.45 -13.88
CA VAL A 104 2.59 8.62 -14.74
C VAL A 104 2.33 8.34 -16.21
N GLU A 105 1.22 7.71 -16.53
CA GLU A 105 0.83 7.37 -17.89
C GLU A 105 -0.67 7.13 -17.98
N ILE A 106 -1.25 7.53 -19.10
CA ILE A 106 -2.60 7.14 -19.50
C ILE A 106 -2.49 6.48 -20.87
N ALA A 107 -2.96 5.22 -20.97
CA ALA A 107 -2.89 4.45 -22.18
C ALA A 107 -4.13 3.61 -22.38
N ASN A 108 -4.52 3.40 -23.66
CA ASN A 108 -5.58 2.48 -23.99
C ASN A 108 -5.05 1.05 -23.92
N SER A 109 -5.77 0.20 -23.22
CA SER A 109 -5.44 -1.22 -23.10
C SER A 109 -6.73 -2.02 -23.29
N ARG A 110 -6.76 -2.83 -24.33
CA ARG A 110 -7.91 -3.69 -24.67
C ARG A 110 -9.25 -2.93 -24.80
N GLY A 111 -9.17 -1.70 -25.37
CA GLY A 111 -10.36 -0.85 -25.55
C GLY A 111 -10.79 -0.06 -24.34
N GLU A 112 -9.99 -0.04 -23.27
CA GLU A 112 -10.24 0.65 -22.02
C GLU A 112 -9.09 1.62 -21.72
N ASN A 113 -9.39 2.85 -21.34
CA ASN A 113 -8.36 3.79 -20.90
C ASN A 113 -7.98 3.48 -19.47
N CYS A 114 -6.68 3.31 -19.24
CA CYS A 114 -6.11 3.01 -17.93
C CYS A 114 -5.06 4.04 -17.54
N ALA A 115 -5.12 4.49 -16.30
CA ALA A 115 -4.04 5.22 -15.66
C ALA A 115 -3.04 4.24 -15.06
N ARG A 116 -1.74 4.44 -15.32
CA ARG A 116 -0.66 3.77 -14.62
C ARG A 116 -0.19 4.70 -13.50
N ILE A 117 -0.19 4.17 -12.29
CA ILE A 117 0.08 4.92 -11.06
C ILE A 117 1.31 4.32 -10.42
N THR A 118 2.31 5.14 -10.11
CA THR A 118 3.41 4.76 -9.23
C THR A 118 3.02 5.03 -7.78
N LEU A 119 3.43 4.15 -6.88
CA LEU A 119 3.03 4.17 -5.47
C LEU A 119 4.26 4.13 -4.58
N THR A 120 4.20 4.86 -3.47
CA THR A 120 5.23 4.82 -2.42
C THR A 120 4.59 4.83 -1.04
N MET A 121 5.23 4.12 -0.11
CA MET A 121 4.97 4.22 1.32
C MET A 121 6.28 4.58 2.01
N THR A 122 6.25 5.66 2.78
CA THR A 122 7.37 6.10 3.61
C THR A 122 6.96 6.13 5.08
N ASP A 123 7.95 6.04 5.97
CA ASP A 123 7.73 6.28 7.40
C ASP A 123 7.81 7.78 7.75
N GLN A 124 7.72 8.12 9.04
CA GLN A 124 7.80 9.49 9.55
C GLN A 124 9.16 10.15 9.35
N HIS A 125 10.20 9.39 9.04
CA HIS A 125 11.56 9.89 8.75
C HIS A 125 11.81 10.06 7.25
N GLY A 126 10.83 9.72 6.40
CA GLY A 126 10.95 9.76 4.95
C GLY A 126 11.64 8.53 4.36
N GLU A 127 11.90 7.48 5.15
CA GLU A 127 12.44 6.23 4.64
C GLU A 127 11.39 5.50 3.81
N THR A 128 11.74 5.15 2.58
CA THR A 128 10.86 4.35 1.73
C THR A 128 10.81 2.91 2.21
N LYS A 129 9.62 2.44 2.53
CA LYS A 129 9.36 1.06 2.97
C LYS A 129 8.85 0.19 1.82
N VAL A 130 7.99 0.74 0.98
CA VAL A 130 7.39 0.03 -0.15
C VAL A 130 7.33 0.94 -1.36
N THR A 131 7.63 0.39 -2.53
CA THR A 131 7.31 0.97 -3.83
C THR A 131 6.33 0.07 -4.55
N GLY A 132 5.55 0.62 -5.47
CA GLY A 132 4.61 -0.18 -6.22
C GLY A 132 4.10 0.52 -7.46
N GLN A 133 3.27 -0.18 -8.18
CA GLN A 133 2.51 0.39 -9.28
C GLN A 133 1.15 -0.28 -9.42
N ALA A 134 0.22 0.44 -9.97
CA ALA A 134 -1.12 -0.02 -10.27
C ALA A 134 -1.56 0.44 -11.64
N ARG A 135 -2.50 -0.31 -12.23
CA ARG A 135 -3.26 0.12 -13.41
C ARG A 135 -4.73 0.18 -13.03
N VAL A 136 -5.34 1.30 -13.30
CA VAL A 136 -6.72 1.59 -12.93
C VAL A 136 -7.47 2.07 -14.16
N ALA A 137 -8.60 1.45 -14.47
CA ALA A 137 -9.49 1.90 -15.53
C ALA A 137 -10.12 3.23 -15.18
N ILE A 138 -10.07 4.19 -16.10
CA ILE A 138 -10.58 5.56 -15.90
C ILE A 138 -11.72 5.92 -16.84
N SER A 139 -11.99 5.09 -17.84
CA SER A 139 -13.15 5.19 -18.72
C SER A 139 -13.44 3.84 -19.37
#